data_9bd698aed5d617582775589134944f93
#
_entry.id   9bd698aed5d617582775589134944f93
#
_cell.length_a   1.000
_cell.length_b   1.000
_cell.length_c   1.000
_cell.angle_alpha   90.00
_cell.angle_beta   90.00
_cell.angle_gamma   90.00
#
_symmetry.space_group_name_H-M   'P 1'
#
loop_
_entity.id
_entity.type
_entity.pdbx_description
1 polymer ?
#
loop_
_entity_poly.entity_id
_entity_poly.type
_entity_poly.pdbx_seq_one_letter_code
_entity_poly.pdbx_strand_id
1 'polypeptide(L)'
;MRRRIAISLSIAACLATFFSPDARSQDAPSDESITTFDGVKLDVKFYKAAAQKNGSVVVLLHAFGKDPNKGDWDGLAKTLTKEGFNVVRFDFRGHGKSTDVVPEMFWRNSPLSQLNKAHMKGGTKNPLANDIFIKDFEKKNAYFPMLVNDIAAIRSLIDVKNDLGEVNASSIYFVGAGDAATLGMMFMTSEWHRDAKLPNVAIPALLPQFVASNGRIYGTDPAGRDYGGGVWLSPTRHPSVSANAVESWVSKYGRDTNGDMRKETPMLFVHGDKDKEGELACKYFTNQVMVAGGKTSPKLDKLDFTFLRTVKGTDLKGVDLLGKDATLGTEKMIIEFLNKMEVERKKKNRYAREYKNPLPIVINSFLANY
;
A
#
# COMPACT_ATOMS: atom_id res chain seq x y z
N MET A 1 -64.70 -55.60 35.38
CA MET A 1 -63.76 -55.77 34.23
C MET A 1 -63.33 -54.41 33.69
N ARG A 2 -62.15 -53.92 34.04
CA ARG A 2 -61.58 -52.65 33.50
C ARG A 2 -60.32 -53.03 32.78
N ARG A 3 -60.36 -52.86 31.44
CA ARG A 3 -59.18 -53.03 30.58
C ARG A 3 -58.32 -51.74 30.61
N ARG A 4 -57.06 -51.88 31.02
CA ARG A 4 -56.07 -50.83 30.90
C ARG A 4 -55.40 -50.92 29.54
N ILE A 5 -55.47 -49.80 28.78
CA ILE A 5 -54.77 -49.64 27.50
C ILE A 5 -53.44 -49.01 27.86
N ALA A 6 -52.33 -49.69 27.53
CA ALA A 6 -50.97 -49.15 27.59
C ALA A 6 -50.66 -48.46 26.30
N ILE A 7 -50.37 -47.15 26.36
CA ILE A 7 -49.91 -46.36 25.23
C ILE A 7 -48.39 -46.33 25.27
N SER A 8 -47.78 -47.00 24.32
CA SER A 8 -46.32 -46.93 24.11
C SER A 8 -45.94 -45.67 23.38
N LEU A 9 -45.21 -44.77 24.04
CA LEU A 9 -44.68 -43.57 23.42
C LEU A 9 -43.32 -43.91 22.78
N SER A 10 -43.25 -44.01 21.49
CA SER A 10 -41.98 -44.13 20.74
C SER A 10 -41.36 -42.76 20.57
N ILE A 11 -40.28 -42.49 21.26
CA ILE A 11 -39.48 -41.28 21.09
C ILE A 11 -38.55 -41.50 19.87
N ALA A 12 -38.91 -40.90 18.75
CA ALA A 12 -38.01 -40.80 17.59
C ALA A 12 -36.96 -39.73 17.89
N ALA A 13 -35.71 -40.15 18.19
CA ALA A 13 -34.57 -39.24 18.28
C ALA A 13 -34.17 -38.79 16.88
N CYS A 14 -34.59 -37.59 16.47
CA CYS A 14 -34.02 -36.89 15.30
C CYS A 14 -32.58 -36.50 15.64
N LEU A 15 -31.62 -37.22 15.09
CA LEU A 15 -30.22 -36.81 14.97
C LEU A 15 -30.17 -35.62 14.00
N ALA A 16 -30.25 -34.40 14.54
CA ALA A 16 -29.88 -33.21 13.82
C ALA A 16 -28.34 -33.22 13.63
N THR A 17 -27.88 -33.68 12.50
CA THR A 17 -26.50 -33.44 12.06
C THR A 17 -26.35 -31.95 11.87
N PHE A 18 -25.80 -31.29 12.88
CA PHE A 18 -25.28 -29.94 12.71
C PHE A 18 -24.17 -30.00 11.65
N PHE A 19 -24.48 -29.62 10.44
CA PHE A 19 -23.47 -29.21 9.47
C PHE A 19 -22.78 -27.98 10.10
N SER A 20 -21.66 -28.23 10.76
CA SER A 20 -20.71 -27.15 11.05
C SER A 20 -20.35 -26.53 9.70
N PRO A 21 -20.61 -25.23 9.47
CA PRO A 21 -20.06 -24.62 8.29
C PRO A 21 -18.53 -24.86 8.32
N ASP A 22 -18.02 -25.38 7.21
CA ASP A 22 -16.59 -25.60 7.01
C ASP A 22 -15.81 -24.46 7.67
N ALA A 23 -15.08 -24.80 8.72
CA ALA A 23 -14.01 -23.96 9.25
C ALA A 23 -12.91 -23.93 8.17
N ARG A 24 -13.17 -23.23 7.05
CA ARG A 24 -12.11 -22.83 6.15
C ARG A 24 -11.11 -22.12 7.02
N SER A 25 -9.90 -22.65 7.04
CA SER A 25 -8.77 -22.09 7.76
C SER A 25 -8.79 -20.56 7.55
N GLN A 26 -9.13 -19.81 8.60
CA GLN A 26 -9.23 -18.34 8.58
C GLN A 26 -7.88 -17.67 8.26
N ASP A 27 -6.82 -18.47 8.10
CA ASP A 27 -5.44 -18.02 7.91
C ASP A 27 -4.97 -17.99 6.45
N ALA A 28 -5.75 -18.53 5.50
CA ALA A 28 -5.35 -18.52 4.08
C ALA A 28 -5.81 -17.23 3.41
N PRO A 29 -4.90 -16.52 2.68
CA PRO A 29 -5.30 -15.35 1.90
C PRO A 29 -6.22 -15.75 0.75
N SER A 30 -7.09 -14.85 0.30
CA SER A 30 -7.71 -14.95 -1.01
C SER A 30 -6.76 -14.43 -2.08
N ASP A 31 -6.61 -15.20 -3.16
CA ASP A 31 -5.90 -14.74 -4.35
C ASP A 31 -6.87 -13.88 -5.18
N GLU A 32 -6.45 -12.68 -5.49
CA GLU A 32 -7.22 -11.69 -6.24
C GLU A 32 -6.35 -11.08 -7.33
N SER A 33 -6.94 -10.32 -8.22
CA SER A 33 -6.21 -9.54 -9.21
C SER A 33 -6.87 -8.20 -9.47
N ILE A 34 -6.07 -7.21 -9.86
CA ILE A 34 -6.57 -5.91 -10.32
C ILE A 34 -5.79 -5.48 -11.56
N THR A 35 -6.48 -4.89 -12.51
CA THR A 35 -5.83 -4.32 -13.69
C THR A 35 -5.55 -2.84 -13.44
N THR A 36 -4.31 -2.41 -13.64
CA THR A 36 -3.92 -1.00 -13.59
C THR A 36 -4.57 -0.23 -14.73
N PHE A 37 -4.62 1.10 -14.64
CA PHE A 37 -5.19 1.94 -15.70
C PHE A 37 -4.49 1.77 -17.06
N ASP A 38 -3.21 1.36 -17.08
CA ASP A 38 -2.42 1.09 -18.29
C ASP A 38 -2.36 -0.41 -18.67
N GLY A 39 -3.19 -1.24 -18.04
CA GLY A 39 -3.45 -2.61 -18.47
C GLY A 39 -2.54 -3.67 -17.88
N VAL A 40 -1.78 -3.40 -16.82
CA VAL A 40 -1.03 -4.43 -16.09
C VAL A 40 -1.95 -5.17 -15.13
N LYS A 41 -1.94 -6.50 -15.15
CA LYS A 41 -2.65 -7.33 -14.18
C LYS A 41 -1.74 -7.60 -12.99
N LEU A 42 -2.12 -7.07 -11.84
CA LEU A 42 -1.40 -7.28 -10.59
C LEU A 42 -1.98 -8.49 -9.84
N ASP A 43 -1.10 -9.36 -9.39
CA ASP A 43 -1.41 -10.47 -8.46
C ASP A 43 -1.51 -9.91 -7.04
N VAL A 44 -2.59 -10.22 -6.35
CA VAL A 44 -2.89 -9.68 -5.03
C VAL A 44 -3.29 -10.80 -4.08
N LYS A 45 -2.71 -10.80 -2.90
CA LYS A 45 -3.14 -11.63 -1.77
C LYS A 45 -3.84 -10.75 -0.75
N PHE A 46 -5.09 -11.06 -0.47
CA PHE A 46 -5.88 -10.38 0.53
C PHE A 46 -6.08 -11.26 1.76
N TYR A 47 -5.56 -10.82 2.90
CA TYR A 47 -5.70 -11.46 4.20
C TYR A 47 -6.78 -10.73 4.99
N LYS A 48 -7.89 -11.41 5.25
CA LYS A 48 -9.03 -10.83 5.95
C LYS A 48 -8.89 -11.02 7.46
N ALA A 49 -9.06 -9.94 8.22
CA ALA A 49 -9.10 -10.01 9.67
C ALA A 49 -10.35 -10.73 10.15
N ALA A 50 -10.17 -11.71 11.05
CA ALA A 50 -11.27 -12.56 11.52
C ALA A 50 -12.32 -11.81 12.35
N ALA A 51 -11.91 -10.82 13.13
CA ALA A 51 -12.72 -10.22 14.18
C ALA A 51 -13.39 -8.88 13.80
N GLN A 52 -13.05 -8.27 12.68
CA GLN A 52 -13.53 -6.91 12.37
C GLN A 52 -14.09 -6.80 10.95
N LYS A 53 -15.40 -6.74 10.82
CA LYS A 53 -16.02 -6.12 9.64
C LYS A 53 -15.60 -4.64 9.65
N ASN A 54 -15.10 -4.15 8.52
CA ASN A 54 -14.61 -2.77 8.36
C ASN A 54 -13.32 -2.42 9.13
N GLY A 55 -12.43 -3.39 9.36
CA GLY A 55 -11.10 -3.13 9.91
C GLY A 55 -10.22 -2.31 8.96
N SER A 56 -9.25 -1.60 9.54
CA SER A 56 -8.23 -0.87 8.80
C SER A 56 -7.42 -1.79 7.89
N VAL A 57 -6.76 -1.20 6.88
CA VAL A 57 -6.01 -1.95 5.88
C VAL A 57 -4.52 -1.66 5.99
N VAL A 58 -3.69 -2.70 5.98
CA VAL A 58 -2.24 -2.59 5.83
C VAL A 58 -1.84 -3.09 4.45
N VAL A 59 -1.13 -2.26 3.69
CA VAL A 59 -0.60 -2.61 2.36
C VAL A 59 0.90 -2.89 2.49
N LEU A 60 1.33 -4.07 2.04
CA LEU A 60 2.72 -4.51 2.09
C LEU A 60 3.40 -4.25 0.74
N LEU A 61 4.55 -3.57 0.75
CA LEU A 61 5.29 -3.13 -0.42
C LEU A 61 6.69 -3.77 -0.44
N HIS A 62 6.93 -4.71 -1.36
CA HIS A 62 8.28 -5.27 -1.55
C HIS A 62 9.19 -4.31 -2.32
N ALA A 63 10.52 -4.47 -2.18
CA ALA A 63 11.49 -3.65 -2.88
C ALA A 63 11.53 -3.95 -4.39
N PHE A 64 11.76 -2.90 -5.21
CA PHE A 64 11.86 -3.03 -6.66
C PHE A 64 13.07 -3.87 -7.09
N GLY A 65 12.88 -4.73 -8.09
CA GLY A 65 13.93 -5.60 -8.62
C GLY A 65 14.36 -6.71 -7.66
N LYS A 66 13.62 -6.94 -6.59
CA LYS A 66 13.84 -8.03 -5.63
C LYS A 66 12.74 -9.08 -5.77
N ASP A 67 13.03 -10.29 -5.30
CA ASP A 67 12.01 -11.32 -5.19
C ASP A 67 10.91 -10.86 -4.22
N PRO A 68 9.64 -10.76 -4.65
CA PRO A 68 8.55 -10.35 -3.78
C PRO A 68 8.30 -11.33 -2.62
N ASN A 69 8.79 -12.57 -2.74
CA ASN A 69 8.68 -13.58 -1.68
C ASN A 69 9.86 -13.57 -0.71
N LYS A 70 10.88 -12.70 -0.92
CA LYS A 70 11.97 -12.56 0.03
C LYS A 70 11.47 -11.93 1.32
N GLY A 71 11.91 -12.47 2.46
CA GLY A 71 11.45 -12.10 3.80
C GLY A 71 10.13 -12.77 4.18
N ASP A 72 9.71 -12.62 5.42
CA ASP A 72 8.49 -13.26 5.95
C ASP A 72 7.27 -12.34 5.89
N TRP A 73 6.95 -11.85 4.68
CA TRP A 73 5.75 -11.04 4.47
C TRP A 73 4.46 -11.76 4.82
N ASP A 74 4.38 -13.08 4.56
CA ASP A 74 3.20 -13.88 4.86
C ASP A 74 3.04 -14.08 6.39
N GLY A 75 4.15 -14.24 7.13
CA GLY A 75 4.15 -14.27 8.59
C GLY A 75 3.67 -12.96 9.18
N LEU A 76 4.24 -11.83 8.72
CA LEU A 76 3.80 -10.50 9.13
C LEU A 76 2.31 -10.28 8.82
N ALA A 77 1.85 -10.65 7.61
CA ALA A 77 0.45 -10.50 7.22
C ALA A 77 -0.49 -11.29 8.16
N LYS A 78 -0.15 -12.54 8.46
CA LYS A 78 -0.91 -13.37 9.39
C LYS A 78 -0.92 -12.81 10.82
N THR A 79 0.19 -12.26 11.27
CA THR A 79 0.26 -11.63 12.60
C THR A 79 -0.60 -10.36 12.64
N LEU A 80 -0.53 -9.52 11.61
CA LEU A 80 -1.37 -8.32 11.50
C LEU A 80 -2.86 -8.65 11.42
N THR A 81 -3.26 -9.75 10.76
CA THR A 81 -4.68 -10.15 10.74
C THR A 81 -5.19 -10.61 12.10
N LYS A 82 -4.35 -11.21 12.93
CA LYS A 82 -4.68 -11.54 14.32
C LYS A 82 -4.85 -10.28 15.18
N GLU A 83 -4.10 -9.22 14.87
CA GLU A 83 -4.25 -7.91 15.51
C GLU A 83 -5.47 -7.12 14.99
N GLY A 84 -6.20 -7.63 14.02
CA GLY A 84 -7.44 -7.05 13.51
C GLY A 84 -7.29 -6.17 12.26
N PHE A 85 -6.13 -6.14 11.63
CA PHE A 85 -5.91 -5.45 10.37
C PHE A 85 -6.25 -6.36 9.19
N ASN A 86 -6.94 -5.85 8.18
CA ASN A 86 -6.94 -6.48 6.87
C ASN A 86 -5.60 -6.20 6.19
N VAL A 87 -5.04 -7.18 5.47
CA VAL A 87 -3.73 -6.99 4.85
C VAL A 87 -3.83 -7.26 3.36
N VAL A 88 -3.26 -6.34 2.57
CA VAL A 88 -3.08 -6.48 1.13
C VAL A 88 -1.59 -6.62 0.84
N ARG A 89 -1.21 -7.73 0.23
CA ARG A 89 0.11 -7.95 -0.35
C ARG A 89 -0.06 -8.11 -1.85
N PHE A 90 0.81 -7.50 -2.63
CA PHE A 90 0.79 -7.64 -4.09
C PHE A 90 2.20 -7.63 -4.66
N ASP A 91 2.34 -8.15 -5.87
CA ASP A 91 3.58 -8.08 -6.61
C ASP A 91 3.53 -6.84 -7.53
N PHE A 92 4.55 -5.98 -7.49
CA PHE A 92 4.68 -4.90 -8.46
C PHE A 92 4.80 -5.46 -9.89
N ARG A 93 4.38 -4.69 -10.89
CA ARG A 93 4.49 -5.07 -12.30
C ARG A 93 5.86 -5.63 -12.66
N GLY A 94 5.85 -6.71 -13.44
CA GLY A 94 7.06 -7.41 -13.87
C GLY A 94 7.73 -8.27 -12.78
N HIS A 95 7.15 -8.35 -11.58
CA HIS A 95 7.63 -9.19 -10.50
C HIS A 95 6.65 -10.33 -10.21
N GLY A 96 7.16 -11.43 -9.65
CA GLY A 96 6.36 -12.57 -9.20
C GLY A 96 5.35 -13.01 -10.24
N LYS A 97 4.06 -12.90 -9.90
CA LYS A 97 2.96 -13.25 -10.79
C LYS A 97 2.34 -12.05 -11.53
N SER A 98 2.75 -10.82 -11.23
CA SER A 98 2.26 -9.59 -11.88
C SER A 98 2.95 -9.32 -13.20
N THR A 99 2.89 -10.29 -14.11
CA THR A 99 3.60 -10.25 -15.40
C THR A 99 2.69 -10.01 -16.60
N ASP A 100 1.41 -10.33 -16.48
CA ASP A 100 0.45 -10.22 -17.58
C ASP A 100 0.05 -8.78 -17.85
N VAL A 101 -0.09 -8.45 -19.13
CA VAL A 101 -0.62 -7.15 -19.57
C VAL A 101 -1.75 -7.33 -20.58
N VAL A 102 -2.62 -6.33 -20.66
CA VAL A 102 -3.59 -6.16 -21.76
C VAL A 102 -2.88 -5.37 -22.86
N PRO A 103 -2.45 -6.00 -23.97
CA PRO A 103 -1.55 -5.34 -24.94
C PRO A 103 -2.11 -4.05 -25.52
N GLU A 104 -3.42 -4.01 -25.78
CA GLU A 104 -4.13 -2.87 -26.37
C GLU A 104 -4.15 -1.64 -25.41
N MET A 105 -4.03 -1.89 -24.10
CA MET A 105 -3.94 -0.83 -23.09
C MET A 105 -2.47 -0.49 -22.81
N PHE A 106 -1.64 -1.50 -22.59
CA PHE A 106 -0.26 -1.32 -22.15
C PHE A 106 0.64 -0.71 -23.22
N TRP A 107 0.49 -1.17 -24.49
CA TRP A 107 1.27 -0.68 -25.63
C TRP A 107 0.57 0.41 -26.43
N ARG A 108 -0.51 0.95 -25.93
CA ARG A 108 -1.30 1.99 -26.60
C ARG A 108 -0.49 3.26 -26.85
N ASN A 109 -0.92 4.02 -27.87
CA ASN A 109 -0.30 5.29 -28.21
C ASN A 109 -0.88 6.45 -27.37
N SER A 110 -0.78 6.35 -26.05
CA SER A 110 -1.16 7.39 -25.10
C SER A 110 0.10 7.93 -24.40
N PRO A 111 0.08 9.13 -23.82
CA PRO A 111 1.26 9.67 -23.14
C PRO A 111 1.84 8.74 -22.07
N LEU A 112 0.98 8.00 -21.37
CA LEU A 112 1.40 7.06 -20.31
C LEU A 112 1.95 5.75 -20.90
N SER A 113 1.31 5.21 -21.94
CA SER A 113 1.78 4.00 -22.61
C SER A 113 3.03 4.23 -23.46
N GLN A 114 3.31 5.46 -23.88
CA GLN A 114 4.59 5.82 -24.52
C GLN A 114 5.78 5.56 -23.58
N LEU A 115 5.61 5.77 -22.28
CA LEU A 115 6.63 5.46 -21.28
C LEU A 115 6.89 3.95 -21.20
N ASN A 116 5.84 3.11 -21.31
CA ASN A 116 5.99 1.66 -21.37
C ASN A 116 6.82 1.26 -22.58
N LYS A 117 6.51 1.78 -23.78
CA LYS A 117 7.29 1.54 -25.01
C LYS A 117 8.74 2.02 -24.91
N ALA A 118 8.96 3.17 -24.28
CA ALA A 118 10.27 3.80 -24.18
C ALA A 118 11.22 3.06 -23.22
N HIS A 119 10.69 2.30 -22.27
CA HIS A 119 11.47 1.71 -21.19
C HIS A 119 11.40 0.19 -21.09
N MET A 120 10.60 -0.46 -21.94
CA MET A 120 10.43 -1.91 -21.93
C MET A 120 10.64 -2.53 -23.31
N LYS A 121 11.24 -3.73 -23.30
CA LYS A 121 11.28 -4.59 -24.49
C LYS A 121 9.87 -5.15 -24.74
N GLY A 122 9.51 -5.28 -26.01
CA GLY A 122 8.23 -5.89 -26.39
C GLY A 122 7.25 -4.95 -27.08
N GLY A 123 7.36 -3.63 -26.87
CA GLY A 123 6.49 -2.65 -27.50
C GLY A 123 6.68 -2.47 -29.01
N THR A 124 7.78 -2.99 -29.56
CA THR A 124 8.09 -3.00 -31.01
C THR A 124 7.92 -4.38 -31.63
N LYS A 125 7.57 -5.41 -30.85
CA LYS A 125 7.34 -6.77 -31.35
C LYS A 125 6.03 -6.85 -32.14
N ASN A 126 5.97 -7.81 -33.06
CA ASN A 126 4.74 -8.17 -33.75
C ASN A 126 4.58 -9.72 -33.68
N PRO A 127 3.57 -10.25 -32.98
CA PRO A 127 2.58 -9.51 -32.16
C PRO A 127 3.19 -8.81 -30.96
N LEU A 128 2.49 -7.80 -30.41
CA LEU A 128 2.87 -7.13 -29.17
C LEU A 128 2.97 -8.14 -28.02
N ALA A 129 3.92 -7.94 -27.11
CA ALA A 129 4.04 -8.81 -25.96
C ALA A 129 2.81 -8.69 -25.04
N ASN A 130 2.32 -9.82 -24.53
CA ASN A 130 1.23 -9.92 -23.55
C ASN A 130 1.73 -10.14 -22.13
N ASP A 131 3.05 -10.17 -21.95
CA ASP A 131 3.73 -10.30 -20.68
C ASP A 131 4.90 -9.32 -20.56
N ILE A 132 5.25 -8.99 -19.32
CA ILE A 132 6.40 -8.15 -18.98
C ILE A 132 7.13 -8.75 -17.78
N PHE A 133 8.46 -8.66 -17.78
CA PHE A 133 9.30 -9.10 -16.68
C PHE A 133 10.29 -8.01 -16.33
N ILE A 134 10.76 -7.97 -15.08
CA ILE A 134 11.74 -6.99 -14.62
C ILE A 134 13.01 -6.96 -15.49
N LYS A 135 13.39 -8.09 -16.11
CA LYS A 135 14.52 -8.20 -17.06
C LYS A 135 14.28 -7.43 -18.36
N ASP A 136 13.02 -7.17 -18.70
CA ASP A 136 12.62 -6.49 -19.94
C ASP A 136 12.64 -4.96 -19.80
N PHE A 137 12.84 -4.47 -18.58
CA PHE A 137 12.91 -3.03 -18.30
C PHE A 137 14.29 -2.51 -18.69
N GLU A 138 14.41 -1.95 -19.91
CA GLU A 138 15.70 -1.48 -20.45
C GLU A 138 16.29 -0.31 -19.64
N LYS A 139 15.42 0.60 -19.18
CA LYS A 139 15.81 1.75 -18.36
C LYS A 139 15.11 1.65 -16.99
N LYS A 140 15.47 0.61 -16.22
CA LYS A 140 14.85 0.34 -14.90
C LYS A 140 14.74 1.57 -14.02
N ASN A 141 15.81 2.36 -13.95
CA ASN A 141 15.83 3.55 -13.11
C ASN A 141 14.81 4.59 -13.57
N ALA A 142 14.70 4.87 -14.85
CA ALA A 142 13.74 5.83 -15.37
C ALA A 142 12.29 5.35 -15.26
N TYR A 143 12.08 4.04 -15.25
CA TYR A 143 10.74 3.46 -15.13
C TYR A 143 10.25 3.31 -13.68
N PHE A 144 11.14 3.28 -12.71
CA PHE A 144 10.81 3.07 -11.31
C PHE A 144 9.65 3.95 -10.79
N PRO A 145 9.60 5.27 -11.06
CA PRO A 145 8.51 6.10 -10.58
C PRO A 145 7.11 5.68 -11.08
N MET A 146 7.03 4.96 -12.21
CA MET A 146 5.75 4.49 -12.77
C MET A 146 5.05 3.47 -11.87
N LEU A 147 5.80 2.77 -10.99
CA LEU A 147 5.24 1.79 -10.09
C LEU A 147 4.28 2.38 -9.04
N VAL A 148 4.27 3.69 -8.86
CA VAL A 148 3.25 4.37 -8.05
C VAL A 148 1.83 4.07 -8.56
N ASN A 149 1.68 3.81 -9.87
CA ASN A 149 0.41 3.44 -10.47
C ASN A 149 -0.08 2.05 -10.06
N ASP A 150 0.82 1.17 -9.68
CA ASP A 150 0.46 -0.14 -9.13
C ASP A 150 -0.17 0.04 -7.74
N ILE A 151 0.40 0.92 -6.92
CA ILE A 151 -0.18 1.28 -5.62
C ILE A 151 -1.54 1.97 -5.80
N ALA A 152 -1.70 2.80 -6.83
CA ALA A 152 -2.99 3.41 -7.15
C ALA A 152 -4.06 2.37 -7.54
N ALA A 153 -3.69 1.30 -8.24
CA ALA A 153 -4.60 0.19 -8.53
C ALA A 153 -5.00 -0.56 -7.24
N ILE A 154 -4.05 -0.83 -6.36
CA ILE A 154 -4.34 -1.44 -5.05
C ILE A 154 -5.27 -0.54 -4.22
N ARG A 155 -5.08 0.78 -4.25
CA ARG A 155 -6.00 1.71 -3.60
C ARG A 155 -7.42 1.56 -4.13
N SER A 156 -7.61 1.41 -5.44
CA SER A 156 -8.93 1.21 -6.04
C SER A 156 -9.57 -0.11 -5.62
N LEU A 157 -8.79 -1.19 -5.50
CA LEU A 157 -9.28 -2.45 -4.95
C LEU A 157 -9.78 -2.28 -3.51
N ILE A 158 -9.02 -1.55 -2.69
CA ILE A 158 -9.42 -1.25 -1.31
C ILE A 158 -10.72 -0.43 -1.28
N ASP A 159 -10.89 0.52 -2.19
CA ASP A 159 -12.12 1.32 -2.29
C ASP A 159 -13.35 0.47 -2.68
N VAL A 160 -13.19 -0.49 -3.59
CA VAL A 160 -14.24 -1.47 -3.91
C VAL A 160 -14.61 -2.30 -2.68
N LYS A 161 -13.61 -2.85 -1.99
CA LYS A 161 -13.83 -3.64 -0.76
C LYS A 161 -14.46 -2.81 0.37
N ASN A 162 -14.11 -1.55 0.47
CA ASN A 162 -14.76 -0.61 1.39
C ASN A 162 -16.25 -0.50 1.12
N ASP A 163 -16.65 -0.34 -0.13
CA ASP A 163 -18.07 -0.17 -0.50
C ASP A 163 -18.85 -1.47 -0.33
N LEU A 164 -18.20 -2.62 -0.44
CA LEU A 164 -18.77 -3.92 -0.10
C LEU A 164 -18.87 -4.16 1.43
N GLY A 165 -18.33 -3.25 2.24
CA GLY A 165 -18.37 -3.39 3.69
C GLY A 165 -17.33 -4.36 4.26
N GLU A 166 -16.30 -4.70 3.51
CA GLU A 166 -15.27 -5.64 3.92
C GLU A 166 -14.15 -4.98 4.72
N VAL A 167 -13.80 -3.73 4.37
CA VAL A 167 -12.69 -2.96 4.97
C VAL A 167 -13.09 -1.51 5.23
N ASN A 168 -12.24 -0.76 5.94
CA ASN A 168 -12.35 0.69 6.10
C ASN A 168 -11.23 1.40 5.32
N ALA A 169 -11.54 1.87 4.12
CA ALA A 169 -10.59 2.62 3.29
C ALA A 169 -10.28 4.05 3.81
N SER A 170 -10.88 4.47 4.93
CA SER A 170 -10.50 5.70 5.62
C SER A 170 -9.35 5.52 6.60
N SER A 171 -8.82 4.30 6.72
CA SER A 171 -7.71 3.93 7.60
C SER A 171 -6.80 2.93 6.90
N ILE A 172 -5.84 3.45 6.11
CA ILE A 172 -4.88 2.65 5.35
C ILE A 172 -3.48 2.91 5.90
N TYR A 173 -2.70 1.86 6.05
CA TYR A 173 -1.29 1.91 6.45
C TYR A 173 -0.41 1.25 5.39
N PHE A 174 0.83 1.69 5.30
CA PHE A 174 1.84 1.04 4.46
C PHE A 174 2.94 0.43 5.31
N VAL A 175 3.41 -0.75 4.91
CA VAL A 175 4.69 -1.32 5.39
C VAL A 175 5.52 -1.65 4.16
N GLY A 176 6.68 -1.02 4.03
CA GLY A 176 7.54 -1.20 2.86
C GLY A 176 9.01 -1.37 3.22
N ALA A 177 9.76 -2.03 2.33
CA ALA A 177 11.18 -2.29 2.51
C ALA A 177 12.02 -1.68 1.39
N GLY A 178 13.21 -1.18 1.74
CA GLY A 178 14.14 -0.62 0.77
C GLY A 178 13.56 0.57 0.01
N ASP A 179 13.64 0.55 -1.32
CA ASP A 179 13.16 1.63 -2.19
C ASP A 179 11.63 1.70 -2.33
N ALA A 180 10.89 0.69 -1.87
CA ALA A 180 9.45 0.78 -1.73
C ALA A 180 9.03 1.92 -0.78
N ALA A 181 9.89 2.34 0.15
CA ALA A 181 9.69 3.52 0.96
C ALA A 181 9.54 4.78 0.10
N THR A 182 10.41 4.97 -0.89
CA THR A 182 10.31 6.09 -1.83
C THR A 182 9.00 6.05 -2.60
N LEU A 183 8.60 4.88 -3.14
CA LEU A 183 7.33 4.73 -3.88
C LEU A 183 6.11 5.02 -3.00
N GLY A 184 6.09 4.45 -1.80
CA GLY A 184 4.98 4.65 -0.86
C GLY A 184 4.85 6.12 -0.44
N MET A 185 5.96 6.80 -0.17
CA MET A 185 5.96 8.23 0.14
C MET A 185 5.52 9.08 -1.06
N MET A 186 5.97 8.77 -2.27
CA MET A 186 5.54 9.45 -3.48
C MET A 186 4.04 9.28 -3.71
N PHE A 187 3.52 8.07 -3.54
CA PHE A 187 2.10 7.78 -3.65
C PHE A 187 1.28 8.54 -2.60
N MET A 188 1.63 8.44 -1.32
CA MET A 188 0.91 9.16 -0.26
C MET A 188 0.93 10.68 -0.48
N THR A 189 2.05 11.22 -0.93
CA THR A 189 2.15 12.65 -1.26
C THR A 189 1.20 13.03 -2.40
N SER A 190 1.09 12.20 -3.44
CA SER A 190 0.14 12.41 -4.53
C SER A 190 -1.30 12.39 -4.05
N GLU A 191 -1.63 11.52 -3.09
CA GLU A 191 -2.95 11.46 -2.48
C GLU A 191 -3.22 12.67 -1.56
N TRP A 192 -2.21 13.21 -0.91
CA TRP A 192 -2.32 14.46 -0.17
C TRP A 192 -2.56 15.67 -1.07
N HIS A 193 -2.11 15.59 -2.32
CA HIS A 193 -2.39 16.59 -3.35
C HIS A 193 -3.74 16.39 -4.04
N ARG A 194 -4.28 15.18 -4.01
CA ARG A 194 -5.56 14.82 -4.63
C ARG A 194 -6.73 15.10 -3.70
N ASP A 195 -7.83 15.61 -4.27
CA ASP A 195 -9.10 15.74 -3.58
C ASP A 195 -9.74 14.36 -3.29
N ALA A 196 -10.26 14.16 -2.10
CA ALA A 196 -10.96 12.93 -1.72
C ALA A 196 -12.24 12.70 -2.55
N LYS A 197 -12.86 13.77 -3.01
CA LYS A 197 -14.10 13.77 -3.81
C LYS A 197 -13.83 14.18 -5.24
N LEU A 198 -12.89 13.55 -5.93
CA LEU A 198 -12.74 13.77 -7.35
C LEU A 198 -14.06 13.46 -8.07
N PRO A 199 -14.59 14.42 -8.86
CA PRO A 199 -15.79 14.15 -9.64
C PRO A 199 -15.54 12.99 -10.59
N ASN A 200 -16.56 12.15 -10.76
CA ASN A 200 -16.53 10.94 -11.61
C ASN A 200 -16.51 11.29 -13.13
N VAL A 201 -15.93 12.43 -13.48
CA VAL A 201 -15.77 12.87 -14.86
C VAL A 201 -14.35 12.57 -15.27
N ALA A 202 -14.08 11.32 -15.62
CA ALA A 202 -12.88 10.96 -16.35
C ALA A 202 -12.92 11.60 -17.74
N ILE A 203 -12.44 12.82 -17.87
CA ILE A 203 -12.04 13.35 -19.16
C ILE A 203 -10.58 12.90 -19.33
N PRO A 204 -10.31 11.83 -20.10
CA PRO A 204 -8.96 11.24 -20.20
C PRO A 204 -7.90 12.24 -20.67
N ALA A 205 -8.30 13.27 -21.42
CA ALA A 205 -7.44 14.32 -21.92
C ALA A 205 -7.04 15.36 -20.84
N LEU A 206 -7.81 15.50 -19.78
CA LEU A 206 -7.57 16.48 -18.72
C LEU A 206 -6.95 15.86 -17.46
N LEU A 207 -7.01 14.52 -17.32
CA LEU A 207 -6.45 13.83 -16.16
C LEU A 207 -4.97 14.12 -15.89
N PRO A 208 -4.07 14.13 -16.89
CA PRO A 208 -2.68 14.49 -16.67
C PRO A 208 -2.49 15.91 -16.16
N GLN A 209 -3.26 16.86 -16.67
CA GLN A 209 -3.20 18.26 -16.25
C GLN A 209 -3.90 18.47 -14.90
N PHE A 210 -4.97 17.72 -14.64
CA PHE A 210 -5.71 17.80 -13.39
C PHE A 210 -4.91 17.25 -12.19
N VAL A 211 -4.23 16.13 -12.37
CA VAL A 211 -3.34 15.54 -11.37
C VAL A 211 -2.02 16.32 -11.26
N ALA A 212 -1.54 16.90 -12.36
CA ALA A 212 -0.25 17.58 -12.40
C ALA A 212 -0.31 19.04 -11.95
N SER A 213 -1.40 19.76 -12.20
CA SER A 213 -1.41 21.21 -12.02
C SER A 213 -2.25 21.72 -10.85
N ASN A 214 -3.40 21.16 -10.55
CA ASN A 214 -4.28 21.64 -9.48
C ASN A 214 -5.40 20.63 -9.16
N GLY A 215 -5.07 19.38 -8.90
CA GLY A 215 -6.05 18.30 -8.67
C GLY A 215 -6.95 18.51 -7.47
N ARG A 216 -7.00 19.73 -6.93
CA ARG A 216 -7.75 20.06 -5.74
C ARG A 216 -8.71 21.19 -5.97
N ILE A 217 -9.96 20.96 -5.64
CA ILE A 217 -10.94 22.02 -5.43
C ILE A 217 -10.63 22.63 -4.07
N TYR A 218 -10.25 23.91 -4.02
CA TYR A 218 -9.94 24.58 -2.77
C TYR A 218 -11.03 24.38 -1.74
N GLY A 219 -10.65 23.97 -0.54
CA GLY A 219 -11.57 23.80 0.57
C GLY A 219 -12.08 22.38 0.81
N THR A 220 -11.67 21.39 0.00
CA THR A 220 -12.03 20.00 0.19
C THR A 220 -10.95 19.21 0.94
N ASP A 221 -11.33 18.08 1.54
CA ASP A 221 -10.40 17.21 2.25
C ASP A 221 -9.47 16.47 1.28
N PRO A 222 -8.16 16.38 1.57
CA PRO A 222 -7.25 15.58 0.78
C PRO A 222 -7.52 14.08 0.95
N ALA A 223 -7.42 13.32 -0.13
CA ALA A 223 -7.47 11.86 -0.08
C ALA A 223 -6.38 11.27 0.83
N GLY A 224 -5.26 11.97 0.98
CA GLY A 224 -4.17 11.62 1.87
C GLY A 224 -4.55 11.46 3.34
N ARG A 225 -5.67 12.03 3.78
CA ARG A 225 -6.21 11.83 5.13
C ARG A 225 -6.70 10.41 5.41
N ASP A 226 -6.83 9.58 4.39
CA ASP A 226 -7.15 8.18 4.56
C ASP A 226 -5.97 7.35 5.06
N TYR A 227 -4.75 7.87 4.92
CA TYR A 227 -3.54 7.14 5.32
C TYR A 227 -3.22 7.38 6.80
N GLY A 228 -3.26 6.29 7.58
CA GLY A 228 -3.02 6.29 9.02
C GLY A 228 -1.54 6.33 9.38
N GLY A 229 -0.65 5.96 8.45
CA GLY A 229 0.78 5.97 8.66
C GLY A 229 1.55 5.06 7.71
N GLY A 230 2.88 5.09 7.83
CA GLY A 230 3.80 4.24 7.09
C GLY A 230 4.91 3.67 7.95
N VAL A 231 5.34 2.45 7.66
CA VAL A 231 6.50 1.79 8.26
C VAL A 231 7.50 1.45 7.17
N TRP A 232 8.75 1.86 7.35
CA TRP A 232 9.78 1.76 6.32
C TRP A 232 11.01 1.04 6.87
N LEU A 233 11.27 -0.17 6.33
CA LEU A 233 12.34 -1.06 6.76
C LEU A 233 13.61 -0.79 5.93
N SER A 234 14.70 -0.33 6.56
CA SER A 234 15.92 0.12 5.91
C SER A 234 15.60 0.85 4.60
N PRO A 235 14.88 1.99 4.66
CA PRO A 235 14.47 2.68 3.46
C PRO A 235 15.68 3.04 2.62
N THR A 236 15.53 2.91 1.31
CA THR A 236 16.55 3.37 0.37
C THR A 236 15.91 4.31 -0.64
N ARG A 237 16.68 5.29 -1.09
CA ARG A 237 16.29 6.13 -2.20
C ARG A 237 16.70 5.46 -3.50
N HIS A 238 15.73 5.26 -4.39
CA HIS A 238 16.05 4.72 -5.70
C HIS A 238 16.92 5.71 -6.51
N PRO A 239 17.95 5.26 -7.24
CA PRO A 239 18.87 6.14 -7.98
C PRO A 239 18.19 7.07 -9.00
N SER A 240 17.02 6.69 -9.54
CA SER A 240 16.25 7.53 -10.47
C SER A 240 15.55 8.72 -9.82
N VAL A 241 15.49 8.75 -8.50
CA VAL A 241 14.82 9.82 -7.75
C VAL A 241 15.87 10.55 -6.91
N SER A 242 16.17 11.79 -7.24
CA SER A 242 17.16 12.57 -6.50
C SER A 242 16.69 12.86 -5.07
N ALA A 243 17.64 13.15 -4.16
CA ALA A 243 17.30 13.53 -2.79
C ALA A 243 16.38 14.74 -2.75
N ASN A 244 16.74 15.77 -3.50
CA ASN A 244 15.98 17.00 -3.57
C ASN A 244 14.57 16.77 -4.16
N ALA A 245 14.41 15.83 -5.11
CA ALA A 245 13.12 15.51 -5.68
C ALA A 245 12.15 14.94 -4.64
N VAL A 246 12.60 14.02 -3.77
CA VAL A 246 11.75 13.46 -2.72
C VAL A 246 11.36 14.53 -1.71
N GLU A 247 12.32 15.32 -1.25
CA GLU A 247 12.09 16.42 -0.29
C GLU A 247 11.14 17.46 -0.87
N SER A 248 11.41 17.92 -2.08
CA SER A 248 10.58 18.91 -2.77
C SER A 248 9.18 18.37 -3.06
N TRP A 249 9.07 17.12 -3.45
CA TRP A 249 7.78 16.46 -3.68
C TRP A 249 6.93 16.48 -2.42
N VAL A 250 7.45 15.98 -1.30
CA VAL A 250 6.72 15.96 -0.03
C VAL A 250 6.39 17.37 0.46
N SER A 251 7.33 18.31 0.34
CA SER A 251 7.12 19.68 0.82
C SER A 251 6.14 20.49 -0.03
N LYS A 252 6.08 20.22 -1.35
CA LYS A 252 5.24 20.98 -2.29
C LYS A 252 3.86 20.35 -2.48
N TYR A 253 3.80 19.01 -2.61
CA TYR A 253 2.56 18.29 -2.93
C TYR A 253 1.94 17.60 -1.72
N GLY A 254 2.71 17.32 -0.67
CA GLY A 254 2.21 16.71 0.56
C GLY A 254 1.50 17.69 1.50
N ARG A 255 1.30 18.92 1.08
CA ARG A 255 0.62 19.95 1.89
C ARG A 255 -0.24 20.89 1.05
N ASP A 256 -1.25 21.46 1.70
CA ASP A 256 -1.96 22.63 1.22
C ASP A 256 -2.52 23.42 2.43
N THR A 257 -3.49 24.31 2.15
CA THR A 257 -4.15 25.11 3.18
C THR A 257 -4.92 24.24 4.21
N ASN A 258 -5.31 23.02 3.85
CA ASN A 258 -6.15 22.14 4.67
C ASN A 258 -5.40 21.01 5.35
N GLY A 259 -4.09 20.84 5.10
CA GLY A 259 -3.32 19.80 5.77
C GLY A 259 -1.88 19.65 5.28
N ASP A 260 -1.10 18.90 6.03
CA ASP A 260 0.30 18.61 5.74
C ASP A 260 0.60 17.15 6.10
N MET A 261 0.96 16.34 5.10
CA MET A 261 1.32 14.93 5.27
C MET A 261 2.34 14.70 6.40
N ARG A 262 3.31 15.60 6.52
CA ARG A 262 4.39 15.51 7.53
C ARG A 262 3.88 15.67 8.96
N LYS A 263 2.72 16.31 9.14
CA LYS A 263 2.08 16.56 10.43
C LYS A 263 0.95 15.58 10.74
N GLU A 264 0.34 15.01 9.71
CA GLU A 264 -0.89 14.24 9.86
C GLU A 264 -0.74 12.75 9.51
N THR A 265 0.36 12.35 8.84
CA THR A 265 0.63 10.95 8.48
C THR A 265 1.87 10.46 9.23
N PRO A 266 1.71 9.76 10.35
CA PRO A 266 2.82 9.23 11.15
C PRO A 266 3.68 8.24 10.36
N MET A 267 4.99 8.30 10.55
CA MET A 267 5.96 7.42 9.88
C MET A 267 6.91 6.77 10.89
N LEU A 268 7.10 5.47 10.76
CA LEU A 268 8.12 4.70 11.48
C LEU A 268 9.23 4.28 10.52
N PHE A 269 10.46 4.68 10.81
CA PHE A 269 11.65 4.26 10.09
C PHE A 269 12.45 3.28 10.94
N VAL A 270 12.80 2.12 10.36
CA VAL A 270 13.48 1.03 11.07
C VAL A 270 14.72 0.60 10.31
N HIS A 271 15.83 0.41 10.99
CA HIS A 271 17.06 -0.16 10.41
C HIS A 271 17.79 -1.08 11.41
N GLY A 272 18.64 -1.98 10.92
CA GLY A 272 19.56 -2.73 11.77
C GLY A 272 20.65 -1.81 12.34
N ASP A 273 21.17 -2.08 13.54
CA ASP A 273 22.18 -1.22 14.18
C ASP A 273 23.54 -1.22 13.45
N LYS A 274 23.82 -2.26 12.68
CA LYS A 274 25.01 -2.37 11.81
C LYS A 274 24.72 -1.99 10.35
N ASP A 275 23.48 -1.71 9.99
CA ASP A 275 23.10 -1.24 8.65
C ASP A 275 23.33 0.27 8.53
N LYS A 276 24.55 0.66 8.18
CA LYS A 276 24.94 2.08 8.06
C LYS A 276 24.22 2.82 6.94
N GLU A 277 23.92 2.14 5.84
CA GLU A 277 23.17 2.74 4.72
C GLU A 277 21.73 2.99 5.10
N GLY A 278 21.07 2.02 5.74
CA GLY A 278 19.72 2.16 6.28
C GLY A 278 19.65 3.25 7.36
N GLU A 279 20.63 3.34 8.24
CA GLU A 279 20.73 4.41 9.25
C GLU A 279 20.77 5.80 8.61
N LEU A 280 21.65 5.99 7.61
CA LEU A 280 21.78 7.27 6.90
C LEU A 280 20.50 7.63 6.15
N ALA A 281 19.88 6.65 5.50
CA ALA A 281 18.61 6.87 4.79
C ALA A 281 17.47 7.18 5.77
N CYS A 282 17.34 6.46 6.88
CA CYS A 282 16.37 6.78 7.92
C CYS A 282 16.55 8.22 8.43
N LYS A 283 17.79 8.63 8.72
CA LYS A 283 18.10 10.02 9.14
C LYS A 283 17.73 11.05 8.06
N TYR A 284 17.98 10.74 6.79
CA TYR A 284 17.57 11.60 5.69
C TYR A 284 16.04 11.77 5.66
N PHE A 285 15.28 10.67 5.68
CA PHE A 285 13.82 10.75 5.66
C PHE A 285 13.27 11.46 6.91
N THR A 286 13.79 11.17 8.09
CA THR A 286 13.30 11.79 9.34
C THR A 286 13.66 13.27 9.45
N ASN A 287 14.88 13.66 9.08
CA ASN A 287 15.43 14.99 9.39
C ASN A 287 15.34 15.98 8.22
N GLN A 288 15.07 15.51 7.00
CA GLN A 288 14.96 16.37 5.83
C GLN A 288 13.57 16.26 5.17
N VAL A 289 13.11 15.04 4.87
CA VAL A 289 11.87 14.85 4.13
C VAL A 289 10.64 15.11 5.00
N MET A 290 10.60 14.55 6.20
CA MET A 290 9.43 14.64 7.10
C MET A 290 9.42 15.85 8.02
N VAL A 291 10.40 16.73 7.94
CA VAL A 291 10.44 17.96 8.74
C VAL A 291 9.48 19.00 8.19
N ALA A 292 8.46 19.32 8.98
CA ALA A 292 7.55 20.38 8.64
C ALA A 292 8.15 21.76 8.95
N GLY A 293 8.37 22.58 7.91
CA GLY A 293 8.80 23.97 8.10
C GLY A 293 10.28 24.25 7.93
N GLY A 294 11.05 23.28 7.46
CA GLY A 294 12.30 23.55 6.70
C GLY A 294 13.50 24.08 7.45
N LYS A 295 13.74 23.87 8.74
CA LYS A 295 15.05 24.17 9.34
C LYS A 295 15.29 23.68 10.77
N THR A 296 14.32 23.25 11.50
CA THR A 296 14.58 22.70 12.85
C THR A 296 13.75 21.46 13.04
N SER A 297 14.42 20.36 13.39
CA SER A 297 13.72 19.21 13.99
C SER A 297 12.75 19.77 15.01
N PRO A 298 11.43 19.52 14.92
CA PRO A 298 10.57 19.86 16.02
C PRO A 298 11.16 19.16 17.25
N LYS A 299 11.34 19.89 18.33
CA LYS A 299 11.61 19.27 19.61
C LYS A 299 10.55 18.20 19.81
N LEU A 300 10.98 16.97 19.96
CA LEU A 300 10.27 15.70 20.05
C LEU A 300 9.09 15.67 21.07
N ASP A 301 8.73 16.79 21.68
CA ASP A 301 7.97 16.83 22.92
C ASP A 301 6.44 16.92 22.79
N LYS A 302 5.87 17.09 21.60
CA LYS A 302 4.40 17.27 21.56
C LYS A 302 3.60 16.51 20.51
N LEU A 303 4.14 16.08 19.39
CA LEU A 303 3.45 15.23 18.42
C LEU A 303 4.49 14.51 17.55
N ASP A 304 5.08 13.44 18.06
CA ASP A 304 6.02 12.64 17.30
C ASP A 304 5.27 11.85 16.23
N PHE A 305 5.10 12.44 15.06
CA PHE A 305 4.59 11.74 13.88
C PHE A 305 5.69 10.99 13.12
N THR A 306 6.94 11.20 13.49
CA THR A 306 8.07 10.52 12.86
C THR A 306 8.89 9.79 13.90
N PHE A 307 8.96 8.47 13.77
CA PHE A 307 9.64 7.60 14.72
C PHE A 307 10.84 6.95 14.06
N LEU A 308 11.97 6.93 14.73
CA LEU A 308 13.16 6.18 14.33
C LEU A 308 13.41 5.06 15.33
N ARG A 309 13.58 3.84 14.83
CA ARG A 309 13.88 2.66 15.65
C ARG A 309 15.03 1.88 15.05
N THR A 310 15.84 1.32 15.93
CA THR A 310 17.01 0.51 15.57
C THR A 310 16.83 -0.91 16.08
N VAL A 311 16.93 -1.89 15.20
CA VAL A 311 16.94 -3.31 15.56
C VAL A 311 18.36 -3.68 15.99
N LYS A 312 18.51 -4.09 17.24
CA LYS A 312 19.81 -4.34 17.87
C LYS A 312 20.46 -5.65 17.42
N GLY A 313 21.77 -5.67 17.35
CA GLY A 313 22.59 -6.87 17.14
C GLY A 313 22.62 -7.38 15.69
N THR A 314 22.07 -6.65 14.71
CA THR A 314 21.94 -7.14 13.35
C THR A 314 22.46 -6.17 12.29
N ASP A 315 22.99 -6.73 11.20
CA ASP A 315 23.35 -6.06 9.96
C ASP A 315 22.33 -6.25 8.83
N LEU A 316 21.22 -6.96 9.13
CA LEU A 316 20.14 -7.21 8.19
C LEU A 316 19.51 -5.91 7.69
N LYS A 317 19.08 -5.90 6.42
CA LYS A 317 18.58 -4.73 5.71
C LYS A 317 17.22 -4.98 5.08
N GLY A 318 16.39 -3.96 5.06
CA GLY A 318 15.12 -3.97 4.35
C GLY A 318 14.24 -5.14 4.79
N VAL A 319 13.80 -5.95 3.83
CA VAL A 319 12.91 -7.09 4.09
C VAL A 319 13.56 -8.21 4.91
N ASP A 320 14.89 -8.30 4.93
CA ASP A 320 15.59 -9.31 5.75
C ASP A 320 15.40 -9.05 7.26
N LEU A 321 14.98 -7.84 7.65
CA LEU A 321 14.53 -7.54 9.01
C LEU A 321 13.21 -8.24 9.39
N LEU A 322 12.42 -8.72 8.41
CA LEU A 322 11.27 -9.58 8.57
C LEU A 322 11.70 -11.06 8.46
N GLY A 323 12.74 -11.44 9.15
CA GLY A 323 13.22 -12.82 9.16
C GLY A 323 12.31 -13.70 9.99
N LYS A 324 12.41 -15.03 9.76
CA LYS A 324 11.75 -16.05 10.59
C LYS A 324 12.27 -16.07 12.04
N ASP A 325 13.28 -15.26 12.32
CA ASP A 325 13.86 -15.13 13.63
C ASP A 325 13.12 -14.08 14.45
N ALA A 326 12.18 -14.56 15.25
CA ALA A 326 11.39 -13.72 16.15
C ALA A 326 12.24 -12.93 17.17
N THR A 327 13.52 -13.26 17.31
CA THR A 327 14.43 -12.57 18.25
C THR A 327 14.75 -11.14 17.84
N LEU A 328 14.60 -10.80 16.54
CA LEU A 328 14.87 -9.45 16.04
C LEU A 328 13.86 -8.42 16.59
N GLY A 329 12.63 -8.83 16.88
CA GLY A 329 11.60 -7.94 17.41
C GLY A 329 11.05 -6.92 16.41
N THR A 330 11.41 -7.00 15.13
CA THR A 330 10.97 -6.04 14.09
C THR A 330 9.45 -6.07 13.91
N GLU A 331 8.85 -7.25 13.82
CA GLU A 331 7.39 -7.39 13.70
C GLU A 331 6.67 -6.77 14.90
N LYS A 332 7.19 -6.97 16.11
CA LYS A 332 6.65 -6.36 17.32
C LYS A 332 6.69 -4.83 17.24
N MET A 333 7.77 -4.24 16.75
CA MET A 333 7.87 -2.78 16.56
C MET A 333 6.84 -2.26 15.57
N ILE A 334 6.62 -3.00 14.47
CA ILE A 334 5.59 -2.67 13.46
C ILE A 334 4.20 -2.69 14.10
N ILE A 335 3.87 -3.77 14.81
CA ILE A 335 2.56 -3.97 15.43
C ILE A 335 2.29 -2.91 16.51
N GLU A 336 3.26 -2.63 17.37
CA GLU A 336 3.15 -1.59 18.41
C GLU A 336 2.88 -0.21 17.79
N PHE A 337 3.58 0.13 16.69
CA PHE A 337 3.35 1.38 15.98
C PHE A 337 1.94 1.41 15.37
N LEU A 338 1.55 0.39 14.61
CA LEU A 338 0.24 0.35 13.96
C LEU A 338 -0.90 0.39 14.98
N ASN A 339 -0.81 -0.40 16.06
CA ASN A 339 -1.82 -0.40 17.13
C ASN A 339 -1.93 0.96 17.80
N LYS A 340 -0.81 1.65 18.04
CA LYS A 340 -0.82 3.01 18.59
C LYS A 340 -1.54 3.99 17.66
N MET A 341 -1.26 3.92 16.35
CA MET A 341 -1.91 4.80 15.37
C MET A 341 -3.39 4.46 15.19
N GLU A 342 -3.75 3.18 15.30
CA GLU A 342 -5.14 2.72 15.16
C GLU A 342 -6.06 3.26 16.26
N VAL A 343 -5.58 3.51 17.46
CA VAL A 343 -6.38 4.11 18.55
C VAL A 343 -7.02 5.41 18.11
N GLU A 344 -6.28 6.26 17.39
CA GLU A 344 -6.81 7.53 16.87
C GLU A 344 -7.69 7.31 15.62
N ARG A 345 -7.43 6.27 14.83
CA ARG A 345 -8.15 5.97 13.59
C ARG A 345 -9.50 5.30 13.81
N LYS A 346 -9.70 4.55 14.88
CA LYS A 346 -11.00 3.92 15.23
C LYS A 346 -12.15 4.92 15.31
N LYS A 347 -11.87 6.20 15.51
CA LYS A 347 -12.85 7.28 15.50
C LYS A 347 -13.28 7.72 14.11
N LYS A 348 -12.58 7.29 13.05
CA LYS A 348 -12.91 7.64 11.65
C LYS A 348 -13.95 6.69 11.09
N ASN A 349 -15.08 7.25 10.71
CA ASN A 349 -16.15 6.50 10.08
C ASN A 349 -15.78 6.10 8.65
N ARG A 350 -16.20 4.90 8.26
CA ARG A 350 -16.20 4.48 6.88
C ARG A 350 -17.22 5.29 6.10
N TYR A 351 -16.87 5.72 4.89
CA TYR A 351 -17.80 6.33 3.94
C TYR A 351 -17.62 5.72 2.53
N ALA A 352 -18.67 5.76 1.72
CA ALA A 352 -18.62 5.26 0.34
C ALA A 352 -17.67 6.12 -0.51
N ARG A 353 -16.99 5.46 -1.48
CA ARG A 353 -16.08 6.12 -2.40
C ARG A 353 -16.78 6.39 -3.72
N GLU A 354 -16.75 7.64 -4.17
CA GLU A 354 -17.36 8.02 -5.44
C GLU A 354 -16.51 7.55 -6.63
N TYR A 355 -15.21 7.45 -6.45
CA TYR A 355 -14.26 7.06 -7.48
C TYR A 355 -13.53 5.77 -7.11
N LYS A 356 -13.73 4.71 -7.91
CA LYS A 356 -13.24 3.35 -7.66
C LYS A 356 -12.22 2.86 -8.69
N ASN A 357 -12.06 3.56 -9.80
CA ASN A 357 -11.09 3.18 -10.83
C ASN A 357 -9.69 3.70 -10.49
N PRO A 358 -8.63 2.96 -10.87
CA PRO A 358 -7.28 3.43 -10.70
C PRO A 358 -7.07 4.79 -11.38
N LEU A 359 -6.65 5.80 -10.61
CA LEU A 359 -6.27 7.09 -11.15
C LEU A 359 -4.84 7.03 -11.67
N PRO A 360 -4.57 7.44 -12.91
CA PRO A 360 -3.21 7.54 -13.39
C PRO A 360 -2.46 8.66 -12.66
N ILE A 361 -1.33 8.32 -12.08
CA ILE A 361 -0.41 9.29 -11.50
C ILE A 361 0.69 9.57 -12.51
N VAL A 362 0.70 10.79 -13.07
CA VAL A 362 1.67 11.19 -14.10
C VAL A 362 2.92 11.74 -13.43
N ILE A 363 3.76 10.85 -12.96
CA ILE A 363 4.95 11.20 -12.19
C ILE A 363 5.96 12.05 -12.96
N ASN A 364 6.11 11.82 -14.25
CA ASN A 364 7.08 12.59 -15.04
C ASN A 364 6.81 14.09 -15.06
N SER A 365 5.54 14.51 -14.99
CA SER A 365 5.23 15.94 -14.85
C SER A 365 5.62 16.50 -13.49
N PHE A 366 5.70 15.66 -12.47
CA PHE A 366 6.18 16.02 -11.14
C PHE A 366 7.71 16.01 -11.05
N LEU A 367 8.38 15.08 -11.75
CA LEU A 367 9.85 14.99 -11.74
C LEU A 367 10.51 15.94 -12.75
N ALA A 368 9.82 16.31 -13.83
CA ALA A 368 10.37 17.22 -14.85
C ALA A 368 10.53 18.68 -14.36
N ASN A 369 9.99 18.99 -13.19
CA ASN A 369 10.11 20.32 -12.59
C ASN A 369 11.21 20.37 -11.51
N TYR A 370 12.07 19.34 -11.46
CA TYR A 370 13.24 19.21 -10.58
C TYR A 370 14.46 18.70 -11.38
#